data_d46efd84c39bc87e361a6a9e2e2d5618
#
_entry.id   d46efd84c39bc87e361a6a9e2e2d5618
#
_cell.length_a   1.000
_cell.length_b   1.000
_cell.length_c   1.000
_cell.angle_alpha   90.00
_cell.angle_beta   90.00
_cell.angle_gamma   90.00
#
_symmetry.space_group_name_H-M   'P 1'
#
loop_
_entity.id
_entity.type
_entity.pdbx_description
1 polymer ?
#
loop_
_entity_poly.entity_id
_entity_poly.type
_entity_poly.pdbx_seq_one_letter_code
_entity_poly.pdbx_strand_id
1 'polypeptide(L)'
;MIPRDLDGYTDLHSHLVPGVDDGSRTLEESRAGLIKLLRSGVKRIVTTPHFDASLTRDAALMEERLAQIDRAWEELRLMSSSEFPDLELHRGQEVMLDIPDPDLSDRRLFLADTHYILVEWPGLRVPPSTLPVLARFVEAGMRPIIA
;
A
#
# COMPACT_ATOMS: atom_id res chain seq x y z
N MET A 1 7.66 -28.11 8.61
CA MET A 1 9.05 -27.59 8.72
C MET A 1 9.05 -26.24 8.03
N ILE A 2 9.13 -25.14 8.77
CA ILE A 2 9.26 -23.79 8.19
C ILE A 2 10.69 -23.69 7.65
N PRO A 3 10.91 -23.28 6.38
CA PRO A 3 12.26 -23.11 5.86
C PRO A 3 13.01 -22.10 6.75
N ARG A 4 14.18 -22.47 7.24
CA ARG A 4 15.02 -21.62 8.10
C ARG A 4 15.74 -20.49 7.36
N ASP A 5 15.46 -20.31 6.07
CA ASP A 5 16.09 -19.33 5.18
C ASP A 5 15.13 -18.23 4.69
N LEU A 6 14.10 -17.90 5.47
CA LEU A 6 13.40 -16.64 5.27
C LEU A 6 14.28 -15.53 5.88
N ASP A 7 15.00 -14.84 5.01
CA ASP A 7 15.89 -13.74 5.35
C ASP A 7 15.08 -12.50 5.80
N GLY A 8 14.40 -12.64 6.95
CA GLY A 8 13.52 -11.66 7.57
C GLY A 8 12.05 -11.72 7.12
N TYR A 9 11.20 -10.93 7.77
CA TYR A 9 9.77 -10.82 7.48
C TYR A 9 9.52 -9.71 6.45
N THR A 10 8.41 -9.86 5.71
CA THR A 10 7.87 -8.81 4.83
C THR A 10 6.58 -8.26 5.45
N ASP A 11 6.53 -6.96 5.67
CA ASP A 11 5.31 -6.24 6.01
C ASP A 11 4.63 -5.80 4.71
N LEU A 12 3.38 -6.23 4.49
CA LEU A 12 2.61 -5.93 3.27
C LEU A 12 1.59 -4.80 3.46
N HIS A 13 1.44 -4.27 4.68
CA HIS A 13 0.42 -3.29 5.00
C HIS A 13 0.96 -2.31 6.05
N SER A 14 1.35 -1.11 5.63
CA SER A 14 1.85 -0.09 6.53
C SER A 14 1.55 1.34 6.05
N HIS A 15 1.22 2.21 7.01
CA HIS A 15 0.92 3.64 6.78
C HIS A 15 2.12 4.51 7.20
N LEU A 16 3.28 4.23 6.60
CA LEU A 16 4.53 4.92 6.92
C LEU A 16 4.87 6.07 5.96
N VAL A 17 4.05 6.32 4.93
CA VAL A 17 4.24 7.48 4.06
C VAL A 17 3.81 8.74 4.82
N PRO A 18 4.71 9.73 5.04
CA PRO A 18 4.43 10.83 5.97
C PRO A 18 3.36 11.79 5.44
N GLY A 19 2.39 12.13 6.28
CA GLY A 19 1.42 13.20 6.08
C GLY A 19 0.41 13.01 4.95
N VAL A 20 0.18 11.78 4.49
CA VAL A 20 -0.77 11.51 3.39
C VAL A 20 -2.08 10.87 3.84
N ASP A 21 -2.11 10.25 5.00
CA ASP A 21 -3.29 9.60 5.58
C ASP A 21 -3.27 9.64 7.12
N ASP A 22 -3.98 8.73 7.78
CA ASP A 22 -4.08 8.62 9.23
C ASP A 22 -2.88 7.92 9.91
N GLY A 23 -1.88 7.51 9.14
CA GLY A 23 -0.64 6.90 9.64
C GLY A 23 0.38 7.92 10.15
N SER A 24 1.64 7.78 9.72
CA SER A 24 2.72 8.69 10.10
C SER A 24 2.44 10.11 9.62
N ARG A 25 2.48 11.09 10.51
CA ARG A 25 2.22 12.50 10.18
C ARG A 25 3.48 13.24 9.71
N THR A 26 4.64 12.77 10.15
CA THR A 26 5.94 13.39 9.86
C THR A 26 6.95 12.32 9.46
N LEU A 27 8.04 12.75 8.83
CA LEU A 27 9.15 11.86 8.47
C LEU A 27 9.82 11.25 9.71
N GLU A 28 9.85 11.95 10.87
CA GLU A 28 10.35 11.43 12.14
C GLU A 28 9.46 10.30 12.67
N GLU A 29 8.13 10.43 12.55
CA GLU A 29 7.21 9.35 12.92
C GLU A 29 7.40 8.14 12.02
N SER A 30 7.57 8.33 10.71
CA SER A 30 7.89 7.27 9.75
C SER A 30 9.20 6.57 10.12
N ARG A 31 10.25 7.34 10.41
CA ARG A 31 11.55 6.82 10.86
C ARG A 31 11.42 5.96 12.13
N ALA A 32 10.66 6.43 13.12
CA ALA A 32 10.41 5.69 14.35
C ALA A 32 9.65 4.37 14.07
N GLY A 33 8.70 4.38 13.14
CA GLY A 33 7.99 3.19 12.67
C GLY A 33 8.93 2.17 12.01
N LEU A 34 9.78 2.62 11.08
CA LEU A 34 10.80 1.77 10.45
C LEU A 34 11.71 1.10 11.47
N ILE A 35 12.20 1.85 12.47
CA ILE A 35 13.05 1.31 13.54
C ILE A 35 12.33 0.19 14.32
N LYS A 36 11.03 0.37 14.64
CA LYS A 36 10.26 -0.66 15.34
C LYS A 36 10.11 -1.93 14.51
N LEU A 37 9.79 -1.80 13.22
CA LEU A 37 9.65 -2.93 12.30
C LEU A 37 10.98 -3.69 12.13
N LEU A 38 12.08 -2.98 11.91
CA LEU A 38 13.41 -3.58 11.81
C LEU A 38 13.80 -4.35 13.08
N ARG A 39 13.52 -3.79 14.26
CA ARG A 39 13.75 -4.47 15.56
C ARG A 39 12.91 -5.73 15.73
N SER A 40 11.77 -5.83 15.04
CA SER A 40 10.90 -7.01 15.02
C SER A 40 11.29 -8.04 13.95
N GLY A 41 12.40 -7.81 13.21
CA GLY A 41 12.90 -8.73 12.18
C GLY A 41 12.30 -8.52 10.80
N VAL A 42 11.55 -7.44 10.58
CA VAL A 42 11.05 -7.06 9.25
C VAL A 42 12.22 -6.51 8.43
N LYS A 43 12.41 -7.00 7.21
CA LYS A 43 13.44 -6.55 6.28
C LYS A 43 12.89 -5.98 4.97
N ARG A 44 11.65 -6.28 4.66
CA ARG A 44 10.93 -5.77 3.49
C ARG A 44 9.63 -5.13 3.94
N ILE A 45 9.36 -3.92 3.48
CA ILE A 45 8.16 -3.16 3.83
C ILE A 45 7.52 -2.66 2.55
N VAL A 46 6.21 -2.92 2.40
CA VAL A 46 5.38 -2.28 1.39
C VAL A 46 4.54 -1.20 2.07
N THR A 47 4.77 0.05 1.74
CA THR A 47 3.91 1.15 2.22
C THR A 47 2.61 1.16 1.44
N THR A 48 1.49 1.28 2.16
CA THR A 48 0.15 1.17 1.58
C THR A 48 -0.77 2.29 2.09
N PRO A 49 -0.49 3.57 1.76
CA PRO A 49 -1.39 4.65 2.17
C PRO A 49 -2.78 4.46 1.55
N HIS A 50 -3.81 4.99 2.23
CA HIS A 50 -5.19 4.94 1.77
C HIS A 50 -5.39 5.62 0.42
N PHE A 51 -6.15 4.95 -0.45
CA PHE A 51 -6.55 5.44 -1.76
C PHE A 51 -8.01 5.07 -2.03
N ASP A 52 -8.88 6.07 -2.20
CA ASP A 52 -10.29 5.86 -2.50
C ASP A 52 -10.48 5.46 -3.96
N ALA A 53 -11.10 4.31 -4.22
CA ALA A 53 -11.31 3.81 -5.57
C ALA A 53 -12.21 4.74 -6.41
N SER A 54 -13.08 5.53 -5.78
CA SER A 54 -13.91 6.56 -6.45
C SER A 54 -13.09 7.62 -7.18
N LEU A 55 -11.84 7.88 -6.78
CA LEU A 55 -10.95 8.80 -7.47
C LEU A 55 -10.64 8.36 -8.91
N THR A 56 -10.76 7.06 -9.22
CA THR A 56 -10.55 6.53 -10.57
C THR A 56 -11.57 7.04 -11.61
N ARG A 57 -12.67 7.67 -11.14
CA ARG A 57 -13.67 8.30 -12.02
C ARG A 57 -13.27 9.69 -12.52
N ASP A 58 -12.27 10.31 -11.91
CA ASP A 58 -11.76 11.63 -12.31
C ASP A 58 -10.23 11.57 -12.41
N ALA A 59 -9.72 11.57 -13.63
CA ALA A 59 -8.30 11.42 -13.90
C ALA A 59 -7.45 12.54 -13.27
N ALA A 60 -7.98 13.76 -13.15
CA ALA A 60 -7.27 14.87 -12.56
C ALA A 60 -7.15 14.73 -11.04
N LEU A 61 -8.24 14.36 -10.35
CA LEU A 61 -8.24 14.10 -8.91
C LEU A 61 -7.38 12.89 -8.56
N MET A 62 -7.46 11.83 -9.35
CA MET A 62 -6.61 10.65 -9.20
C MET A 62 -5.13 11.00 -9.29
N GLU A 63 -4.73 11.75 -10.33
CA GLU A 63 -3.33 12.13 -10.51
C GLU A 63 -2.85 13.09 -9.40
N GLU A 64 -3.69 14.03 -8.97
CA GLU A 64 -3.37 14.90 -7.84
C GLU A 64 -3.08 14.11 -6.56
N ARG A 65 -3.95 13.13 -6.26
CA ARG A 65 -3.77 12.25 -5.09
C ARG A 65 -2.52 11.40 -5.19
N LEU A 66 -2.30 10.74 -6.32
CA LEU A 66 -1.13 9.89 -6.53
C LEU A 66 0.17 10.71 -6.52
N ALA A 67 0.18 11.91 -7.13
CA ALA A 67 1.34 12.80 -7.09
C ALA A 67 1.66 13.30 -5.67
N GLN A 68 0.64 13.52 -4.82
CA GLN A 68 0.85 13.83 -3.40
C GLN A 68 1.56 12.69 -2.68
N ILE A 69 1.05 11.47 -2.86
CA ILE A 69 1.63 10.27 -2.27
C ILE A 69 3.05 10.03 -2.79
N ASP A 70 3.28 10.19 -4.10
CA ASP A 70 4.57 10.00 -4.75
C ASP A 70 5.65 10.90 -4.16
N ARG A 71 5.34 12.19 -3.92
CA ARG A 71 6.30 13.13 -3.31
C ARG A 71 6.67 12.71 -1.88
N ALA A 72 5.68 12.39 -1.06
CA ALA A 72 5.92 11.99 0.33
C ALA A 72 6.65 10.64 0.42
N TRP A 73 6.31 9.71 -0.48
CA TRP A 73 7.00 8.42 -0.57
C TRP A 73 8.47 8.58 -0.97
N GLU A 74 8.78 9.50 -1.88
CA GLU A 74 10.17 9.75 -2.28
C GLU A 74 11.00 10.32 -1.13
N GLU A 75 10.44 11.20 -0.28
CA GLU A 75 11.10 11.67 0.94
C GLU A 75 11.41 10.50 1.90
N LEU A 76 10.43 9.63 2.12
CA LEU A 76 10.60 8.43 2.94
C LEU A 76 11.67 7.49 2.36
N ARG A 77 11.66 7.26 1.04
CA ARG A 77 12.62 6.41 0.34
C ARG A 77 14.05 6.93 0.47
N LEU A 78 14.25 8.23 0.30
CA LEU A 78 15.57 8.86 0.42
C LEU A 78 16.12 8.74 1.85
N MET A 79 15.29 9.00 2.85
CA MET A 79 15.67 8.83 4.26
C MET A 79 15.98 7.36 4.55
N SER A 80 15.11 6.44 4.13
CA SER A 80 15.28 5.00 4.36
C SER A 80 16.57 4.47 3.72
N SER A 81 16.85 4.81 2.47
CA SER A 81 18.08 4.36 1.79
C SER A 81 19.36 4.91 2.42
N SER A 82 19.29 6.07 3.05
CA SER A 82 20.44 6.68 3.74
C SER A 82 20.69 6.07 5.13
N GLU A 83 19.61 5.83 5.91
CA GLU A 83 19.72 5.41 7.30
C GLU A 83 19.60 3.88 7.50
N PHE A 84 18.90 3.19 6.61
CA PHE A 84 18.61 1.76 6.69
C PHE A 84 18.92 1.03 5.38
N PRO A 85 20.21 0.96 4.96
CA PRO A 85 20.60 0.45 3.63
C PRO A 85 20.23 -1.02 3.40
N ASP A 86 20.02 -1.80 4.47
CA ASP A 86 19.61 -3.21 4.38
C ASP A 86 18.10 -3.42 4.37
N LEU A 87 17.31 -2.33 4.43
CA LEU A 87 15.86 -2.38 4.35
C LEU A 87 15.39 -2.23 2.90
N GLU A 88 14.60 -3.18 2.44
CA GLU A 88 13.89 -3.06 1.16
C GLU A 88 12.56 -2.35 1.37
N LEU A 89 12.46 -1.13 0.83
CA LEU A 89 11.24 -0.32 0.88
C LEU A 89 10.54 -0.33 -0.48
N HIS A 90 9.30 -0.76 -0.49
CA HIS A 90 8.43 -0.81 -1.67
C HIS A 90 7.20 0.05 -1.47
N ARG A 91 6.50 0.32 -2.57
CA ARG A 91 5.27 1.10 -2.58
C ARG A 91 4.08 0.26 -3.01
N GLY A 92 2.91 0.68 -2.63
CA GLY A 92 1.60 0.21 -3.04
C GLY A 92 0.54 1.13 -2.48
N GLN A 93 -0.72 0.72 -2.54
CA GLN A 93 -1.84 1.45 -1.95
C GLN A 93 -2.76 0.47 -1.24
N GLU A 94 -3.41 0.93 -0.16
CA GLU A 94 -4.61 0.30 0.38
C GLU A 94 -5.83 0.92 -0.29
N VAL A 95 -6.45 0.17 -1.19
CA VAL A 95 -7.53 0.67 -2.04
C VAL A 95 -8.87 0.43 -1.37
N MET A 96 -9.54 1.49 -0.95
CA MET A 96 -10.88 1.44 -0.41
C MET A 96 -11.90 1.30 -1.54
N LEU A 97 -12.60 0.17 -1.58
CA LEU A 97 -13.63 -0.13 -2.59
C LEU A 97 -14.96 0.58 -2.23
N ASP A 98 -14.97 1.91 -2.34
CA ASP A 98 -16.11 2.79 -2.10
C ASP A 98 -17.06 2.91 -3.29
N ILE A 99 -16.67 2.35 -4.46
CA ILE A 99 -17.50 2.20 -5.65
C ILE A 99 -17.42 0.76 -6.21
N PRO A 100 -18.48 0.27 -6.90
CA PRO A 100 -18.55 -1.13 -7.33
C PRO A 100 -17.71 -1.47 -8.57
N ASP A 101 -17.26 -0.46 -9.34
CA ASP A 101 -16.64 -0.63 -10.65
C ASP A 101 -15.47 0.34 -10.90
N PRO A 102 -14.44 0.34 -10.01
CA PRO A 102 -13.29 1.21 -10.19
C PRO A 102 -12.40 0.75 -11.35
N ASP A 103 -11.72 1.71 -12.00
CA ASP A 103 -10.61 1.43 -12.90
C ASP A 103 -9.30 1.31 -12.10
N LEU A 104 -8.89 0.09 -11.81
CA LEU A 104 -7.66 -0.20 -11.06
C LEU A 104 -6.48 -0.55 -11.99
N SER A 105 -6.44 -0.02 -13.20
CA SER A 105 -5.38 -0.30 -14.17
C SER A 105 -4.05 0.41 -13.89
N ASP A 106 -4.04 1.48 -13.07
CA ASP A 106 -2.82 2.21 -12.73
C ASP A 106 -1.88 1.35 -11.87
N ARG A 107 -0.65 1.16 -12.35
CA ARG A 107 0.35 0.31 -11.69
C ARG A 107 0.75 0.79 -10.31
N ARG A 108 0.59 2.09 -10.00
CA ARG A 108 0.88 2.67 -8.67
C ARG A 108 -0.05 2.15 -7.57
N LEU A 109 -1.18 1.52 -7.93
CA LEU A 109 -2.13 0.92 -6.98
C LEU A 109 -1.69 -0.46 -6.49
N PHE A 110 -0.76 -1.11 -7.18
CA PHE A 110 -0.33 -2.48 -6.87
C PHE A 110 0.83 -2.50 -5.86
N LEU A 111 0.93 -3.61 -5.12
CA LEU A 111 1.99 -3.81 -4.14
C LEU A 111 3.31 -4.17 -4.83
N ALA A 112 4.36 -3.39 -4.60
CA ALA A 112 5.73 -3.69 -5.00
C ALA A 112 5.88 -4.12 -6.48
N ASP A 113 5.19 -3.42 -7.40
CA ASP A 113 5.17 -3.70 -8.85
C ASP A 113 4.71 -5.12 -9.25
N THR A 114 4.01 -5.80 -8.38
CA THR A 114 3.43 -7.13 -8.61
C THR A 114 2.04 -7.05 -9.25
N HIS A 115 1.29 -8.15 -9.24
CA HIS A 115 -0.14 -8.19 -9.56
C HIS A 115 -1.04 -8.19 -8.33
N TYR A 116 -0.46 -8.09 -7.12
CA TYR A 116 -1.21 -8.02 -5.89
C TYR A 116 -1.73 -6.61 -5.63
N ILE A 117 -2.96 -6.51 -5.16
CA ILE A 117 -3.61 -5.26 -4.76
C ILE A 117 -4.24 -5.44 -3.39
N LEU A 118 -3.95 -4.52 -2.48
CA LEU A 118 -4.54 -4.52 -1.14
C LEU A 118 -5.86 -3.77 -1.18
N VAL A 119 -6.94 -4.39 -0.71
CA VAL A 119 -8.28 -3.82 -0.78
C VAL A 119 -8.97 -3.82 0.58
N GLU A 120 -9.72 -2.77 0.85
CA GLU A 120 -10.57 -2.62 2.02
C GLU A 120 -11.98 -2.13 1.64
N TRP A 121 -12.91 -2.07 2.60
CA TRP A 121 -14.27 -1.56 2.43
C TRP A 121 -14.59 -0.46 3.43
N PRO A 122 -15.44 0.52 3.06
CA PRO A 122 -15.85 1.58 3.97
C PRO A 122 -16.52 1.02 5.23
N GLY A 123 -16.10 1.52 6.40
CA GLY A 123 -16.75 1.22 7.67
C GLY A 123 -16.72 -0.24 8.11
N LEU A 124 -15.72 -1.02 7.65
CA LEU A 124 -15.53 -2.44 8.00
C LEU A 124 -16.74 -3.32 7.64
N ARG A 125 -17.51 -2.93 6.65
CA ARG A 125 -18.66 -3.69 6.15
C ARG A 125 -18.38 -4.24 4.76
N VAL A 126 -18.35 -5.55 4.64
CA VAL A 126 -18.21 -6.24 3.36
C VAL A 126 -19.56 -6.24 2.63
N PRO A 127 -19.71 -5.52 1.51
CA PRO A 127 -20.98 -5.49 0.77
C PRO A 127 -21.31 -6.84 0.15
N PRO A 128 -22.59 -7.17 -0.09
CA PRO A 128 -22.99 -8.39 -0.80
C PRO A 128 -22.40 -8.50 -2.22
N SER A 129 -22.11 -7.35 -2.86
CA SER A 129 -21.49 -7.29 -4.18
C SER A 129 -19.98 -7.59 -4.21
N THR A 130 -19.35 -7.82 -3.05
CA THR A 130 -17.91 -8.04 -2.93
C THR A 130 -17.42 -9.20 -3.78
N LEU A 131 -18.05 -10.38 -3.68
CA LEU A 131 -17.58 -11.57 -4.43
C LEU A 131 -17.56 -11.35 -5.94
N PRO A 132 -18.63 -10.81 -6.58
CA PRO A 132 -18.59 -10.47 -8.01
C PRO A 132 -17.50 -9.45 -8.36
N VAL A 133 -17.23 -8.45 -7.51
CA VAL A 133 -16.18 -7.45 -7.74
C VAL A 133 -14.80 -8.10 -7.70
N LEU A 134 -14.51 -8.87 -6.66
CA LEU A 134 -13.23 -9.58 -6.53
C LEU A 134 -13.02 -10.60 -7.67
N ALA A 135 -14.07 -11.30 -8.10
CA ALA A 135 -14.00 -12.23 -9.23
C ALA A 135 -13.56 -11.50 -10.51
N ARG A 136 -14.14 -10.33 -10.81
CA ARG A 136 -13.72 -9.50 -11.96
C ARG A 136 -12.26 -9.06 -11.88
N PHE A 137 -11.76 -8.70 -10.68
CA PHE A 137 -10.35 -8.36 -10.49
C PHE A 137 -9.44 -9.56 -10.81
N VAL A 138 -9.82 -10.76 -10.33
CA VAL A 138 -9.07 -11.99 -10.62
C VAL A 138 -9.09 -12.31 -12.12
N GLU A 139 -10.25 -12.19 -12.79
CA GLU A 139 -10.39 -12.38 -14.25
C GLU A 139 -9.54 -11.38 -15.04
N ALA A 140 -9.38 -10.15 -14.54
CA ALA A 140 -8.50 -9.13 -15.11
C ALA A 140 -7.00 -9.36 -14.78
N GLY A 141 -6.64 -10.45 -14.09
CA GLY A 141 -5.26 -10.81 -13.75
C GLY A 141 -4.73 -10.20 -12.46
N MET A 142 -5.56 -9.51 -11.70
CA MET A 142 -5.21 -8.98 -10.38
C MET A 142 -5.30 -10.08 -9.31
N ARG A 143 -4.57 -9.88 -8.22
CA ARG A 143 -4.59 -10.77 -7.04
C ARG A 143 -4.95 -9.96 -5.79
N PRO A 144 -6.25 -9.85 -5.45
CA PRO A 144 -6.67 -9.06 -4.30
C PRO A 144 -6.23 -9.73 -2.99
N ILE A 145 -5.70 -8.90 -2.08
CA ILE A 145 -5.45 -9.20 -0.67
C ILE A 145 -6.41 -8.34 0.12
N ILE A 146 -7.07 -8.91 1.10
CA ILE A 146 -8.03 -8.20 1.96
C ILE A 146 -7.27 -7.65 3.17
N ALA A 147 -7.40 -6.34 3.41
CA ALA A 147 -6.84 -5.65 4.58
C ALA A 147 -7.65 -5.92 5.85
#